data_c3ccc102f5aa424f65252c9ba7b1e73a
#
_entry.id   c3ccc102f5aa424f65252c9ba7b1e73a
#
_cell.length_a   1.000
_cell.length_b   1.000
_cell.length_c   1.000
_cell.angle_alpha   90.00
_cell.angle_beta   90.00
_cell.angle_gamma   90.00
#
_symmetry.space_group_name_H-M   'P 1'
#
loop_
_entity.id
_entity.type
_entity.pdbx_description
1 polymer ?
#
loop_
_entity_poly.entity_id
_entity_poly.type
_entity_poly.pdbx_seq_one_letter_code
_entity_poly.pdbx_strand_id
1 'polypeptide(L)'
;MRVLSFDKAKSSISAIDLVEEISRKVPSSVQIDILKETYPNGKIRGNQFVLGSLAGEEGNSLKIDITPGPFFLKGTDFNGGEGVGGIVKIMMQGKGMTLPEIKEHFAGYL
;
A
#
# COMPACT_ATOMS: atom_id res chain seq x y z
N MET A 1 20.85 -14.08 24.31
CA MET A 1 19.99 -14.14 24.35
C MET A 1 19.12 -13.03 24.28
N ARG A 2 19.26 -12.07 24.85
CA ARG A 2 18.49 -10.97 24.71
C ARG A 2 18.32 -10.59 23.28
N VAL A 3 19.10 -11.08 22.45
CA VAL A 3 19.03 -10.84 21.02
C VAL A 3 17.72 -11.28 20.41
N LEU A 4 17.21 -12.42 20.85
CA LEU A 4 15.96 -12.93 20.31
C LEU A 4 14.78 -12.04 20.65
N SER A 5 14.70 -11.57 21.88
CA SER A 5 13.64 -10.64 22.26
C SER A 5 13.72 -9.35 21.48
N PHE A 6 14.92 -8.89 21.31
CA PHE A 6 15.16 -7.68 20.59
C PHE A 6 14.73 -7.79 19.13
N ASP A 7 15.04 -8.94 18.53
CA ASP A 7 14.67 -9.17 17.14
C ASP A 7 13.16 -9.24 16.97
N LYS A 8 12.47 -9.81 17.92
CA LYS A 8 11.01 -9.83 17.88
C LYS A 8 10.42 -8.44 17.99
N ALA A 9 10.97 -7.64 18.87
CA ALA A 9 10.53 -6.27 19.00
C ALA A 9 10.78 -5.50 17.70
N LYS A 10 11.93 -5.74 17.10
CA LYS A 10 12.24 -5.13 15.80
C LYS A 10 11.28 -5.54 14.72
N SER A 11 10.89 -6.81 14.70
CA SER A 11 9.95 -7.29 13.70
C SER A 11 8.59 -6.61 13.84
N SER A 12 8.15 -6.39 15.06
CA SER A 12 6.89 -5.69 15.31
C SER A 12 6.95 -4.25 14.87
N ILE A 13 8.06 -3.60 15.13
CA ILE A 13 8.25 -2.21 14.75
C ILE A 13 8.50 -2.09 13.25
N SER A 14 9.12 -3.10 12.67
CA SER A 14 9.48 -3.12 11.26
C SER A 14 8.33 -2.86 10.30
N ALA A 15 7.12 -3.27 10.67
CA ALA A 15 5.97 -3.03 9.80
C ALA A 15 5.73 -1.54 9.61
N ILE A 16 5.78 -0.77 10.68
CA ILE A 16 5.59 0.68 10.64
C ILE A 16 6.77 1.32 9.92
N ASP A 17 7.97 0.90 10.24
CA ASP A 17 9.18 1.42 9.61
C ASP A 17 9.19 1.15 8.12
N LEU A 18 8.75 -0.02 7.71
CA LEU A 18 8.69 -0.40 6.31
C LEU A 18 7.74 0.52 5.53
N VAL A 19 6.57 0.81 6.10
CA VAL A 19 5.61 1.72 5.47
C VAL A 19 6.23 3.09 5.28
N GLU A 20 6.88 3.61 6.31
CA GLU A 20 7.51 4.92 6.25
C GLU A 20 8.69 4.95 5.27
N GLU A 21 9.51 3.92 5.26
CA GLU A 21 10.64 3.85 4.36
C GLU A 21 10.19 3.80 2.91
N ILE A 22 9.18 3.01 2.61
CA ILE A 22 8.63 2.93 1.26
C ILE A 22 8.09 4.29 0.84
N SER A 23 7.35 4.96 1.73
CA SER A 23 6.81 6.29 1.43
C SER A 23 7.89 7.30 1.09
N ARG A 24 9.05 7.21 1.73
CA ARG A 24 10.14 8.15 1.50
C ARG A 24 11.07 7.77 0.36
N LYS A 25 11.34 6.48 0.20
CA LYS A 25 12.41 5.99 -0.68
C LYS A 25 11.94 5.48 -2.03
N VAL A 26 10.71 5.03 -2.12
CA VAL A 26 10.17 4.52 -3.38
C VAL A 26 9.46 5.66 -4.10
N PRO A 27 9.83 5.96 -5.36
CA PRO A 27 9.16 7.04 -6.10
C PRO A 27 7.65 6.82 -6.19
N SER A 28 6.88 7.90 -6.14
CA SER A 28 5.43 7.81 -6.22
C SER A 28 4.96 7.18 -7.53
N SER A 29 5.67 7.43 -8.64
CA SER A 29 5.32 6.82 -9.92
C SER A 29 5.41 5.30 -9.88
N VAL A 30 6.40 4.77 -9.18
CA VAL A 30 6.56 3.32 -9.01
C VAL A 30 5.40 2.75 -8.20
N GLN A 31 5.03 3.43 -7.13
CA GLN A 31 3.91 3.01 -6.29
C GLN A 31 2.59 3.05 -7.05
N ILE A 32 2.37 4.06 -7.87
CA ILE A 32 1.17 4.17 -8.70
C ILE A 32 1.14 3.04 -9.73
N ASP A 33 2.27 2.71 -10.32
CA ASP A 33 2.35 1.61 -11.30
C ASP A 33 1.97 0.28 -10.64
N ILE A 34 2.42 0.04 -9.41
CA ILE A 34 2.05 -1.16 -8.66
C ILE A 34 0.56 -1.18 -8.38
N LEU A 35 -0.02 -0.03 -8.03
CA LEU A 35 -1.46 0.08 -7.79
C LEU A 35 -2.25 -0.31 -9.05
N LYS A 36 -1.86 0.21 -10.20
CA LYS A 36 -2.53 -0.09 -11.47
C LYS A 36 -2.39 -1.56 -11.85
N GLU A 37 -1.21 -2.12 -11.62
CA GLU A 37 -0.94 -3.52 -11.90
C GLU A 37 -1.75 -4.44 -10.98
N THR A 38 -1.87 -4.06 -9.72
CA THR A 38 -2.62 -4.83 -8.74
C THR A 38 -4.11 -4.83 -9.03
N TYR A 39 -4.63 -3.69 -9.49
CA TYR A 39 -6.06 -3.49 -9.74
C TYR A 39 -6.31 -3.02 -11.17
N PRO A 40 -6.24 -3.93 -12.14
CA PRO A 40 -6.44 -3.53 -13.54
C PRO A 40 -7.84 -3.00 -13.85
N ASN A 41 -8.83 -3.29 -13.00
CA ASN A 41 -10.17 -2.76 -13.18
C ASN A 41 -10.36 -1.34 -12.66
N GLY A 42 -9.35 -0.79 -11.98
CA GLY A 42 -9.41 0.56 -11.47
C GLY A 42 -9.26 1.59 -12.59
N LYS A 43 -9.78 2.77 -12.37
CA LYS A 43 -9.73 3.86 -13.35
C LYS A 43 -9.19 5.11 -12.69
N ILE A 44 -8.41 5.87 -13.45
CA ILE A 44 -7.91 7.15 -12.97
C ILE A 44 -8.92 8.24 -13.30
N ARG A 45 -9.32 9.00 -12.29
CA ARG A 45 -10.21 10.13 -12.43
C ARG A 45 -9.61 11.31 -11.69
N GLY A 46 -9.02 12.23 -12.43
CA GLY A 46 -8.32 13.37 -11.84
C GLY A 46 -7.16 12.88 -10.96
N ASN A 47 -7.21 13.20 -9.68
CA ASN A 47 -6.17 12.82 -8.73
C ASN A 47 -6.50 11.54 -7.99
N GLN A 48 -7.46 10.76 -8.46
CA GLN A 48 -7.89 9.57 -7.76
C GLN A 48 -7.86 8.33 -8.64
N PHE A 49 -7.58 7.21 -8.01
CA PHE A 49 -7.71 5.89 -8.60
C PHE A 49 -8.97 5.28 -8.01
N VAL A 50 -9.91 4.92 -8.86
CA VAL A 50 -11.28 4.55 -8.45
C VAL A 50 -11.57 3.11 -8.83
N LEU A 51 -12.11 2.35 -7.86
CA LEU A 51 -12.55 0.98 -8.10
C LEU A 51 -13.66 0.61 -7.08
N GLY A 52 -14.18 -0.61 -7.16
CA GLY A 52 -15.27 -1.03 -6.30
C GLY A 52 -14.85 -1.34 -4.87
N SER A 53 -13.72 -2.03 -4.70
CA SER A 53 -13.20 -2.39 -3.38
C SER A 53 -11.77 -2.87 -3.50
N LEU A 54 -11.12 -3.09 -2.35
CA LEU A 54 -9.77 -3.67 -2.33
C LEU A 54 -9.71 -5.11 -2.83
N ALA A 55 -10.86 -5.73 -3.07
CA ALA A 55 -10.92 -7.04 -3.72
C ALA A 55 -10.71 -6.94 -5.23
N GLY A 56 -10.66 -5.73 -5.78
CA GLY A 56 -10.35 -5.51 -7.19
C GLY A 56 -11.56 -5.38 -8.09
N GLU A 57 -12.75 -5.24 -7.52
CA GLU A 57 -13.97 -5.10 -8.30
C GLU A 57 -14.04 -3.74 -8.99
N GLU A 58 -14.67 -3.75 -10.15
CA GLU A 58 -14.97 -2.51 -10.86
C GLU A 58 -16.03 -1.73 -10.11
N GLY A 59 -15.94 -0.42 -10.09
CA GLY A 59 -16.94 0.40 -9.41
C GLY A 59 -16.37 1.76 -8.98
N ASN A 60 -17.12 2.47 -8.14
CA ASN A 60 -16.79 3.81 -7.71
C ASN A 60 -16.77 3.98 -6.18
N SER A 61 -16.89 2.89 -5.44
CA SER A 61 -17.00 2.96 -3.98
C SER A 61 -15.68 3.23 -3.26
N LEU A 62 -14.58 2.82 -3.86
CA LEU A 62 -13.26 3.03 -3.28
C LEU A 62 -12.51 4.06 -4.10
N LYS A 63 -12.07 5.11 -3.43
CA LYS A 63 -11.30 6.20 -4.07
C LYS A 63 -9.99 6.36 -3.35
N ILE A 64 -8.89 6.22 -4.09
CA ILE A 64 -7.52 6.28 -3.55
C ILE A 64 -6.84 7.50 -4.14
N ASP A 65 -6.31 8.36 -3.27
CA ASP A 65 -5.61 9.57 -3.71
C ASP A 65 -4.26 9.18 -4.33
N ILE A 66 -3.99 9.65 -5.53
CA ILE A 66 -2.72 9.39 -6.21
C ILE A 66 -1.86 10.65 -6.39
N THR A 67 -2.19 11.70 -5.66
CA THR A 67 -1.37 12.92 -5.65
C THR A 67 -0.34 12.82 -4.54
N PRO A 68 0.95 12.99 -4.82
CA PRO A 68 1.97 12.97 -3.78
C PRO A 68 1.68 13.98 -2.67
N GLY A 69 1.78 13.53 -1.43
CA GLY A 69 1.48 14.36 -0.29
C GLY A 69 1.02 13.53 0.89
N PRO A 70 0.46 14.15 1.93
CA PRO A 70 0.07 13.44 3.15
C PRO A 70 -1.02 12.39 2.95
N PHE A 71 -1.81 12.50 1.88
CA PHE A 71 -2.89 11.56 1.60
C PHE A 71 -2.56 10.58 0.47
N PHE A 72 -1.32 10.56 0.01
CA PHE A 72 -0.90 9.70 -1.09
C PHE A 72 -1.21 8.22 -0.80
N LEU A 73 -1.91 7.58 -1.72
CA LEU A 73 -2.35 6.19 -1.64
C LEU A 73 -3.22 5.89 -0.42
N LYS A 74 -3.88 6.91 0.09
CA LYS A 74 -4.87 6.77 1.14
C LYS A 74 -6.25 6.98 0.56
N GLY A 75 -7.24 6.33 1.13
CA GLY A 75 -8.59 6.45 0.63
C GLY A 75 -9.58 5.75 1.54
N THR A 76 -10.84 5.79 1.14
CA THR A 76 -11.92 5.19 1.91
C THR A 76 -12.83 4.43 0.98
N ASP A 77 -13.23 3.23 1.41
CA ASP A 77 -14.25 2.46 0.73
C ASP A 77 -15.60 2.87 1.29
N PHE A 78 -16.38 3.59 0.49
CA PHE A 78 -17.66 4.11 0.93
C PHE A 78 -18.71 3.02 1.16
N ASN A 79 -18.52 1.84 0.61
CA ASN A 79 -19.41 0.71 0.86
C ASN A 79 -19.04 -0.06 2.11
N GLY A 80 -17.75 -0.30 2.31
CA GLY A 80 -17.27 -1.12 3.41
C GLY A 80 -16.73 -0.34 4.59
N GLY A 81 -16.48 0.94 4.41
CA GLY A 81 -15.91 1.78 5.47
C GLY A 81 -14.46 1.48 5.77
N GLU A 82 -13.80 0.64 4.98
CA GLU A 82 -12.43 0.27 5.21
C GLU A 82 -11.47 1.25 4.56
N GLY A 83 -10.47 1.68 5.31
CA GLY A 83 -9.49 2.63 4.80
C GLY A 83 -8.34 1.96 4.07
N VAL A 84 -7.74 2.71 3.16
CA VAL A 84 -6.52 2.31 2.47
C VAL A 84 -5.36 3.09 3.08
N GLY A 85 -4.34 2.39 3.53
CA GLY A 85 -3.22 2.99 4.26
C GLY A 85 -1.90 3.02 3.52
N GLY A 86 -1.91 3.03 2.20
CA GLY A 86 -0.69 3.09 1.40
C GLY A 86 -0.42 1.82 0.64
N ILE A 87 0.73 1.80 -0.07
CA ILE A 87 1.06 0.70 -0.98
C ILE A 87 1.23 -0.64 -0.27
N VAL A 88 1.69 -0.62 0.98
CA VAL A 88 1.87 -1.86 1.73
C VAL A 88 0.55 -2.58 1.91
N LYS A 89 -0.49 -1.86 2.35
CA LYS A 89 -1.80 -2.46 2.52
C LYS A 89 -2.38 -2.92 1.18
N ILE A 90 -2.16 -2.15 0.14
CA ILE A 90 -2.61 -2.50 -1.20
C ILE A 90 -1.98 -3.82 -1.65
N MET A 91 -0.69 -3.99 -1.44
CA MET A 91 0.01 -5.22 -1.82
C MET A 91 -0.42 -6.41 -0.96
N MET A 92 -0.67 -6.19 0.31
CA MET A 92 -1.17 -7.24 1.20
C MET A 92 -2.57 -7.69 0.81
N GLN A 93 -3.46 -6.75 0.57
CA GLN A 93 -4.85 -7.04 0.24
C GLN A 93 -5.03 -7.49 -1.21
N GLY A 94 -4.39 -6.79 -2.14
CA GLY A 94 -4.60 -7.04 -3.55
C GLY A 94 -3.75 -8.15 -4.14
N LYS A 95 -2.56 -8.36 -3.60
CA LYS A 95 -1.64 -9.40 -4.09
C LYS A 95 -1.44 -10.54 -3.11
N GLY A 96 -1.98 -10.44 -1.91
CA GLY A 96 -1.80 -11.45 -0.88
C GLY A 96 -0.36 -11.59 -0.40
N MET A 97 0.43 -10.53 -0.50
CA MET A 97 1.82 -10.56 -0.09
C MET A 97 1.98 -10.38 1.41
N THR A 98 2.99 -11.01 1.96
CA THR A 98 3.37 -10.82 3.36
C THR A 98 4.33 -9.64 3.49
N LEU A 99 4.51 -9.14 4.69
CA LEU A 99 5.46 -8.04 4.92
C LEU A 99 6.88 -8.38 4.47
N PRO A 100 7.44 -9.55 4.77
CA PRO A 100 8.75 -9.91 4.27
C PRO A 100 8.84 -9.91 2.74
N GLU A 101 7.80 -10.37 2.07
CA GLU A 101 7.76 -10.36 0.61
C GLU A 101 7.75 -8.95 0.05
N ILE A 102 6.99 -8.06 0.68
CA ILE A 102 6.94 -6.65 0.27
C ILE A 102 8.30 -5.99 0.47
N LYS A 103 8.93 -6.25 1.60
CA LYS A 103 10.25 -5.72 1.91
C LYS A 103 11.25 -6.16 0.84
N GLU A 104 11.22 -7.44 0.47
CA GLU A 104 12.10 -7.96 -0.54
C GLU A 104 11.83 -7.34 -1.92
N HIS A 105 10.55 -7.11 -2.21
CA HIS A 105 10.16 -6.49 -3.47
C HIS A 105 10.77 -5.09 -3.65
N PHE A 106 10.87 -4.34 -2.56
CA PHE A 106 11.43 -2.99 -2.58
C PHE A 106 12.89 -2.92 -2.13
N ALA A 107 13.56 -4.05 -2.00
CA ALA A 107 14.92 -4.09 -1.47
C ALA A 107 15.89 -3.16 -2.21
N GLY A 108 15.70 -2.98 -3.50
CA GLY A 108 16.54 -2.09 -4.30
C GLY A 108 16.38 -0.61 -3.95
N TYR A 109 15.32 -0.24 -3.27
CA TYR A 109 15.07 1.15 -2.85
C TYR A 109 15.39 1.38 -1.38
N LEU A 110 15.41 0.33 -0.60
CA LEU A 110 15.62 0.41 0.84
C LEU A 110 17.08 0.18 1.21
#